data_b66d3ddda42fc379920d8390ba8be33b
#
_entry.id   b66d3ddda42fc379920d8390ba8be33b
#
_cell.length_a   1.000
_cell.length_b   1.000
_cell.length_c   1.000
_cell.angle_alpha   90.00
_cell.angle_beta   90.00
_cell.angle_gamma   90.00
#
_symmetry.space_group_name_H-M   'P 1'
#
loop_
_entity.id
_entity.type
_entity.pdbx_description
1 polymer ?
#
loop_
_entity_poly.entity_id
_entity_poly.type
_entity_poly.pdbx_seq_one_letter_code
_entity_poly.pdbx_strand_id
1 'polypeptide(L)'
;MEYLYGTFSDSQIADFKEKLHKKLFWLLLYKDPKTAQNYKSVDFAKYFENLMKEIDGLNELLCYPVPIIEICCKLQAAYIESCTEQFDYQVYRKFVLDAHNLVDKIGEEDVV
;
A
#
# COMPACT_ATOMS: atom_id res chain seq x y z
N MET A 1 19.15 3.55 -9.91
CA MET A 1 18.19 4.66 -9.74
C MET A 1 18.71 5.64 -8.70
N GLU A 2 18.66 6.91 -9.00
CA GLU A 2 19.09 7.97 -8.09
C GLU A 2 17.88 8.68 -7.51
N TYR A 3 17.93 8.95 -6.21
CA TYR A 3 16.86 9.59 -5.47
C TYR A 3 17.42 10.67 -4.54
N LEU A 4 16.54 11.37 -3.80
CA LEU A 4 16.88 12.51 -2.97
C LEU A 4 18.05 12.22 -2.00
N TYR A 5 18.09 11.05 -1.39
CA TYR A 5 19.08 10.68 -0.37
C TYR A 5 20.11 9.67 -0.87
N GLY A 6 20.27 9.52 -2.19
CA GLY A 6 21.28 8.64 -2.75
C GLY A 6 20.76 7.77 -3.86
N THR A 7 21.49 6.68 -4.10
CA THR A 7 21.19 5.74 -5.17
C THR A 7 20.71 4.42 -4.56
N PHE A 8 19.60 3.91 -5.05
CA PHE A 8 19.09 2.59 -4.66
C PHE A 8 19.37 1.59 -5.78
N SER A 9 19.86 0.41 -5.40
CA SER A 9 20.03 -0.68 -6.35
C SER A 9 18.70 -1.28 -6.75
N ASP A 10 18.67 -1.99 -7.87
CA ASP A 10 17.46 -2.71 -8.29
C ASP A 10 17.02 -3.72 -7.22
N SER A 11 17.99 -4.35 -6.54
CA SER A 11 17.70 -5.27 -5.45
C SER A 11 17.00 -4.58 -4.28
N GLN A 12 17.44 -3.38 -3.92
CA GLN A 12 16.80 -2.61 -2.85
C GLN A 12 15.37 -2.21 -3.21
N ILE A 13 15.16 -1.78 -4.45
CA ILE A 13 13.82 -1.44 -4.93
C ILE A 13 12.92 -2.68 -4.93
N ALA A 14 13.44 -3.83 -5.37
CA ALA A 14 12.68 -5.09 -5.36
C ALA A 14 12.28 -5.49 -3.93
N ASP A 15 13.17 -5.28 -2.95
CA ASP A 15 12.86 -5.57 -1.55
C ASP A 15 11.73 -4.67 -1.03
N PHE A 16 11.76 -3.39 -1.34
CA PHE A 16 10.69 -2.47 -0.96
C PHE A 16 9.35 -2.92 -1.54
N LYS A 17 9.35 -3.31 -2.82
CA LYS A 17 8.12 -3.75 -3.51
C LYS A 17 7.58 -5.04 -2.88
N GLU A 18 8.45 -6.01 -2.60
CA GLU A 18 8.03 -7.27 -1.98
C GLU A 18 7.40 -7.04 -0.61
N LYS A 19 8.04 -6.23 0.24
CA LYS A 19 7.52 -5.92 1.56
C LYS A 19 6.18 -5.20 1.48
N LEU A 20 6.06 -4.27 0.55
CA LEU A 20 4.82 -3.52 0.38
C LEU A 20 3.69 -4.43 -0.11
N HIS A 21 3.97 -5.35 -1.05
CA HIS A 21 2.99 -6.35 -1.49
C HIS A 21 2.45 -7.16 -0.31
N LYS A 22 3.33 -7.63 0.56
CA LYS A 22 2.92 -8.42 1.73
C LYS A 22 2.04 -7.62 2.68
N LYS A 23 2.38 -6.36 2.93
CA LYS A 23 1.60 -5.51 3.82
C LYS A 23 0.22 -5.18 3.26
N LEU A 24 0.13 -4.98 1.95
CA LEU A 24 -1.16 -4.76 1.30
C LEU A 24 -2.03 -6.02 1.32
N PHE A 25 -1.41 -7.19 1.17
CA PHE A 25 -2.14 -8.46 1.27
C PHE A 25 -2.80 -8.62 2.64
N TRP A 26 -2.12 -8.24 3.73
CA TRP A 26 -2.70 -8.30 5.07
C TRP A 26 -3.91 -7.39 5.22
N LEU A 27 -3.95 -6.26 4.52
CA LEU A 27 -5.14 -5.40 4.52
C LEU A 27 -6.37 -6.15 4.01
N LEU A 28 -6.20 -7.04 3.03
CA LEU A 28 -7.31 -7.85 2.53
C LEU A 28 -7.76 -8.84 3.58
N LEU A 29 -6.83 -9.56 4.21
CA LEU A 29 -7.16 -10.58 5.20
C LEU A 29 -7.87 -10.00 6.41
N TYR A 30 -7.49 -8.81 6.86
CA TYR A 30 -8.08 -8.19 8.05
C TYR A 30 -9.55 -7.81 7.87
N LYS A 31 -9.98 -7.60 6.64
CA LYS A 31 -11.36 -7.17 6.34
C LYS A 31 -12.18 -8.19 5.57
N ASP A 32 -11.57 -9.26 5.08
CA ASP A 32 -12.30 -10.31 4.36
C ASP A 32 -13.26 -10.99 5.33
N PRO A 33 -14.57 -11.04 5.03
CA PRO A 33 -15.56 -11.70 5.91
C PRO A 33 -15.21 -13.14 6.27
N LYS A 34 -14.46 -13.82 5.41
CA LYS A 34 -14.07 -15.22 5.63
C LYS A 34 -12.93 -15.36 6.64
N THR A 35 -12.09 -14.34 6.78
CA THR A 35 -10.87 -14.41 7.59
C THR A 35 -10.82 -13.40 8.73
N ALA A 36 -11.64 -12.35 8.69
CA ALA A 36 -11.60 -11.26 9.66
C ALA A 36 -11.72 -11.74 11.11
N GLN A 37 -12.47 -12.82 11.35
CA GLN A 37 -12.65 -13.37 12.70
C GLN A 37 -11.33 -13.82 13.34
N ASN A 38 -10.36 -14.23 12.53
CA ASN A 38 -9.06 -14.69 13.00
C ASN A 38 -8.17 -13.53 13.45
N TYR A 39 -8.54 -12.29 13.11
CA TYR A 39 -7.71 -11.09 13.32
C TYR A 39 -8.41 -10.02 14.15
N LYS A 40 -9.38 -10.43 14.98
CA LYS A 40 -10.13 -9.48 15.82
C LYS A 40 -9.26 -8.70 16.80
N SER A 41 -8.14 -9.28 17.21
CA SER A 41 -7.19 -8.64 18.13
C SER A 41 -6.30 -7.60 17.45
N VAL A 42 -6.31 -7.54 16.10
CA VAL A 42 -5.49 -6.59 15.35
C VAL A 42 -6.17 -5.22 15.36
N ASP A 43 -5.42 -4.20 15.74
CA ASP A 43 -5.88 -2.82 15.61
C ASP A 43 -5.71 -2.37 14.16
N PHE A 44 -6.74 -2.52 13.37
CA PHE A 44 -6.72 -2.21 11.95
C PHE A 44 -6.35 -0.75 11.68
N ALA A 45 -6.95 0.18 12.43
CA ALA A 45 -6.68 1.60 12.23
C ALA A 45 -5.20 1.92 12.48
N LYS A 46 -4.62 1.33 13.51
CA LYS A 46 -3.21 1.51 13.84
C LYS A 46 -2.30 0.92 12.76
N TYR A 47 -2.64 -0.29 12.31
CA TYR A 47 -1.89 -0.95 11.23
C TYR A 47 -1.89 -0.08 9.97
N PHE A 48 -3.08 0.42 9.61
CA PHE A 48 -3.24 1.25 8.42
C PHE A 48 -2.46 2.56 8.55
N GLU A 49 -2.55 3.22 9.70
CA GLU A 49 -1.81 4.46 9.95
C GLU A 49 -0.31 4.25 9.81
N ASN A 50 0.22 3.19 10.42
CA ASN A 50 1.65 2.87 10.34
C ASN A 50 2.07 2.57 8.89
N LEU A 51 1.24 1.83 8.16
CA LEU A 51 1.51 1.53 6.75
C LEU A 51 1.57 2.81 5.92
N MET A 52 0.63 3.73 6.13
CA MET A 52 0.62 5.00 5.39
C MET A 52 1.86 5.83 5.71
N LYS A 53 2.32 5.84 6.96
CA LYS A 53 3.56 6.53 7.35
C LYS A 53 4.78 5.94 6.64
N GLU A 54 4.85 4.62 6.54
CA GLU A 54 5.95 3.96 5.82
C GLU A 54 5.94 4.33 4.33
N ILE A 55 4.77 4.33 3.72
CA ILE A 55 4.62 4.67 2.30
C ILE A 55 4.98 6.14 2.07
N ASP A 56 4.55 7.03 2.96
CA ASP A 56 4.89 8.46 2.87
C ASP A 56 6.39 8.67 2.97
N GLY A 57 7.07 7.96 3.87
CA GLY A 57 8.52 8.02 3.99
C GLY A 57 9.22 7.54 2.72
N LEU A 58 8.75 6.42 2.16
CA LEU A 58 9.29 5.91 0.90
C LEU A 58 9.03 6.89 -0.25
N ASN A 59 7.85 7.49 -0.30
CA ASN A 59 7.50 8.47 -1.32
C ASN A 59 8.47 9.65 -1.30
N GLU A 60 8.76 10.16 -0.10
CA GLU A 60 9.73 11.25 0.05
C GLU A 60 11.13 10.82 -0.41
N LEU A 61 11.60 9.65 0.04
CA LEU A 61 12.92 9.14 -0.34
C LEU A 61 13.07 8.98 -1.85
N LEU A 62 12.02 8.56 -2.54
CA LEU A 62 12.04 8.32 -3.98
C LEU A 62 11.60 9.53 -4.81
N CYS A 63 11.48 10.70 -4.18
CA CYS A 63 11.13 11.96 -4.85
C CYS A 63 9.73 11.95 -5.47
N TYR A 64 8.77 11.38 -4.75
CA TYR A 64 7.34 11.42 -5.11
C TYR A 64 7.01 10.80 -6.47
N PRO A 65 7.41 9.55 -6.73
CA PRO A 65 7.06 8.90 -7.99
C PRO A 65 5.54 8.73 -8.13
N VAL A 66 5.04 8.90 -9.35
CA VAL A 66 3.60 8.83 -9.64
C VAL A 66 2.96 7.53 -9.12
N PRO A 67 3.55 6.33 -9.30
CA PRO A 67 2.93 5.12 -8.78
C PRO A 67 2.69 5.14 -7.28
N ILE A 68 3.59 5.72 -6.50
CA ILE A 68 3.41 5.79 -5.04
C ILE A 68 2.30 6.77 -4.68
N ILE A 69 2.22 7.91 -5.38
CA ILE A 69 1.14 8.86 -5.17
C ILE A 69 -0.22 8.19 -5.45
N GLU A 70 -0.31 7.43 -6.53
CA GLU A 70 -1.53 6.70 -6.88
C GLU A 70 -1.87 5.63 -5.85
N ILE A 71 -0.85 4.91 -5.33
CA ILE A 71 -1.04 3.94 -4.26
C ILE A 71 -1.66 4.61 -3.03
N CYS A 72 -1.13 5.76 -2.62
CA CYS A 72 -1.67 6.49 -1.48
C CYS A 72 -3.14 6.87 -1.69
N CYS A 73 -3.49 7.32 -2.89
CA CYS A 73 -4.88 7.67 -3.22
C CYS A 73 -5.81 6.45 -3.12
N LYS A 74 -5.39 5.31 -3.65
CA LYS A 74 -6.18 4.08 -3.59
C LYS A 74 -6.34 3.58 -2.17
N LEU A 75 -5.28 3.64 -1.36
CA LEU A 75 -5.35 3.21 0.03
C LEU A 75 -6.23 4.13 0.87
N GLN A 76 -6.18 5.43 0.64
CA GLN A 76 -7.08 6.35 1.32
C GLN A 76 -8.54 6.05 0.99
N ALA A 77 -8.84 5.77 -0.28
CA ALA A 77 -10.18 5.38 -0.70
C ALA A 77 -10.63 4.09 -0.01
N ALA A 78 -9.73 3.11 0.09
CA ALA A 78 -10.00 1.85 0.79
C ALA A 78 -10.30 2.09 2.27
N TYR A 79 -9.52 2.96 2.92
CA TYR A 79 -9.73 3.26 4.33
C TYR A 79 -11.07 3.95 4.56
N ILE A 80 -11.43 4.91 3.71
CA ILE A 80 -12.73 5.59 3.80
C ILE A 80 -13.86 4.56 3.68
N GLU A 81 -13.76 3.64 2.73
CA GLU A 81 -14.75 2.57 2.57
C GLU A 81 -14.84 1.71 3.83
N SER A 82 -13.71 1.41 4.46
CA SER A 82 -13.68 0.60 5.69
C SER A 82 -14.40 1.26 6.86
N CYS A 83 -14.55 2.58 6.83
CA CYS A 83 -15.19 3.36 7.89
C CYS A 83 -16.67 3.64 7.64
N THR A 84 -17.22 3.23 6.49
CA THR A 84 -18.64 3.46 6.19
C THR A 84 -19.54 2.49 6.95
N GLU A 85 -20.77 2.93 7.25
CA GLU A 85 -21.77 2.07 7.91
C GLU A 85 -22.16 0.90 7.01
N GLN A 86 -22.20 1.11 5.70
CA GLN A 86 -22.55 0.09 4.71
C GLN A 86 -21.27 -0.39 4.02
N PHE A 87 -20.35 -0.92 4.81
CA PHE A 87 -19.07 -1.39 4.30
C PHE A 87 -19.27 -2.50 3.26
N ASP A 88 -18.75 -2.26 2.05
CA ASP A 88 -18.73 -3.24 0.97
C ASP A 88 -17.29 -3.74 0.78
N TYR A 89 -17.06 -4.99 1.19
CA TYR A 89 -15.72 -5.58 1.08
C TYR A 89 -15.22 -5.63 -0.37
N GLN A 90 -16.11 -5.84 -1.35
CA GLN A 90 -15.69 -5.92 -2.75
C GLN A 90 -15.15 -4.57 -3.26
N VAL A 91 -15.75 -3.47 -2.82
CA VAL A 91 -15.25 -2.13 -3.15
C VAL A 91 -13.89 -1.89 -2.48
N TYR A 92 -13.79 -2.20 -1.20
CA TYR A 92 -12.54 -2.11 -0.44
C TYR A 92 -11.45 -2.97 -1.09
N ARG A 93 -11.77 -4.22 -1.41
CA ARG A 93 -10.84 -5.16 -2.04
C ARG A 93 -10.31 -4.61 -3.36
N LYS A 94 -11.17 -4.02 -4.17
CA LYS A 94 -10.76 -3.46 -5.46
C LYS A 94 -9.73 -2.35 -5.29
N PHE A 95 -9.96 -1.44 -4.35
CA PHE A 95 -9.00 -0.37 -4.07
C PHE A 95 -7.65 -0.92 -3.61
N VAL A 96 -7.65 -1.90 -2.72
CA VAL A 96 -6.42 -2.50 -2.22
C VAL A 96 -5.68 -3.25 -3.34
N LEU A 97 -6.41 -3.99 -4.18
CA LEU A 97 -5.80 -4.70 -5.32
C LEU A 97 -5.24 -3.72 -6.35
N ASP A 98 -5.93 -2.61 -6.61
CA ASP A 98 -5.41 -1.60 -7.51
C ASP A 98 -4.09 -1.03 -6.97
N ALA A 99 -4.02 -0.76 -5.67
CA ALA A 99 -2.78 -0.32 -5.03
C ALA A 99 -1.69 -1.39 -5.14
N HIS A 100 -2.04 -2.65 -4.89
CA HIS A 100 -1.11 -3.77 -4.98
C HIS A 100 -0.51 -3.88 -6.38
N ASN A 101 -1.34 -3.70 -7.42
CA ASN A 101 -0.86 -3.76 -8.79
C ASN A 101 0.04 -2.57 -9.16
N LEU A 102 -0.20 -1.40 -8.55
CA LEU A 102 0.62 -0.23 -8.78
C LEU A 102 2.03 -0.37 -8.19
N VAL A 103 2.19 -1.23 -7.17
CA VAL A 103 3.52 -1.47 -6.57
C VAL A 103 4.52 -1.94 -7.62
N ASP A 104 4.10 -2.75 -8.58
CA ASP A 104 4.99 -3.27 -9.63
C ASP A 104 5.54 -2.16 -10.52
N LYS A 105 4.89 -1.00 -10.55
CA LYS A 105 5.32 0.12 -11.38
C LYS A 105 6.34 1.03 -10.70
N ILE A 106 6.60 0.81 -9.40
CA ILE A 106 7.60 1.62 -8.69
C ILE A 106 8.97 1.36 -9.32
N GLY A 107 9.63 2.44 -9.74
CA GLY A 107 10.93 2.35 -10.38
C GLY A 107 10.90 2.24 -11.89
N GLU A 108 9.75 1.93 -12.50
CA GLU A 108 9.65 1.78 -13.95
C GLU A 108 9.57 3.13 -14.69
N GLU A 109 9.13 4.17 -14.01
CA GLU A 109 9.01 5.50 -14.63
C GLU A 109 10.35 6.13 -14.97
N ASP A 110 11.46 5.56 -14.50
CA ASP A 110 12.80 5.99 -14.91
C ASP A 110 13.16 5.48 -16.30
N VAL A 111 12.38 4.57 -16.84
CA VAL A 111 12.57 4.01 -18.18
C VAL A 111 11.78 4.87 -19.15
N VAL A 112 12.47 5.82 -19.73
CA VAL A 112 11.87 6.75 -20.69
C VAL A 112 12.34 6.39 -22.08
#